data_f95e663461e7e2dbae5fd2bb353ddfdc
#
_entry.id   f95e663461e7e2dbae5fd2bb353ddfdc
#
_cell.length_a   1.000
_cell.length_b   1.000
_cell.length_c   1.000
_cell.angle_alpha   90.00
_cell.angle_beta   90.00
_cell.angle_gamma   90.00
#
_symmetry.space_group_name_H-M   'P 1'
#
loop_
_entity.id
_entity.type
_entity.pdbx_description
1 polymer ?
#
loop_
_entity_poly.entity_id
_entity_poly.type
_entity_poly.pdbx_seq_one_letter_code
_entity_poly.pdbx_strand_id
1 'polypeptide(L)'
;MQIRKINIKDRDIYLELVNEFYNSEAVLHPVDSINFETTFNTLISSNIYTEGYIMEEDKIIFGYCLLSKTYSQEAGGMVCLLEELYVRDEYRNKGIGSKVIEFLKEKFKDYKRIRLEVEINNKRGIKLYNNMGFNELKYIQMICDDIK
;
A
#
# COMPACT_ATOMS: atom_id res chain seq x y z
N MET A 1 14.57 11.85 2.74
CA MET A 1 13.24 11.19 2.68
C MET A 1 13.04 10.38 3.96
N GLN A 2 11.90 10.52 4.59
CA GLN A 2 11.46 9.76 5.78
C GLN A 2 10.19 8.98 5.43
N ILE A 3 10.05 7.77 5.99
CA ILE A 3 8.83 6.97 5.97
C ILE A 3 8.37 6.85 7.42
N ARG A 4 7.18 7.36 7.71
CA ARG A 4 6.63 7.34 9.07
C ARG A 4 5.19 6.87 9.10
N LYS A 5 4.76 6.37 10.24
CA LYS A 5 3.36 6.00 10.43
C LYS A 5 2.45 7.23 10.27
N ILE A 6 1.30 7.01 9.65
CA ILE A 6 0.23 8.00 9.53
C ILE A 6 -0.31 8.38 10.92
N ASN A 7 -0.69 9.62 11.12
CA ASN A 7 -1.27 10.13 12.36
C ASN A 7 -2.46 11.04 12.08
N ILE A 8 -3.17 11.46 13.12
CA ILE A 8 -4.43 12.22 13.00
C ILE A 8 -4.28 13.54 12.23
N LYS A 9 -3.11 14.16 12.23
CA LYS A 9 -2.86 15.43 11.53
C LYS A 9 -2.69 15.26 10.02
N ASP A 10 -2.51 14.02 9.57
CA ASP A 10 -2.29 13.72 8.16
C ASP A 10 -3.59 13.51 7.38
N ARG A 11 -4.75 13.68 8.02
CA ARG A 11 -6.05 13.36 7.42
C ARG A 11 -6.24 13.98 6.04
N ASP A 12 -6.08 15.28 5.93
CA ASP A 12 -6.43 16.00 4.70
C ASP A 12 -5.47 15.63 3.56
N ILE A 13 -4.17 15.56 3.84
CA ILE A 13 -3.18 15.14 2.83
C ILE A 13 -3.32 13.65 2.48
N TYR A 14 -3.69 12.79 3.43
CA TYR A 14 -3.95 11.38 3.14
C TYR A 14 -5.12 11.23 2.18
N LEU A 15 -6.24 11.90 2.44
CA LEU A 15 -7.42 11.85 1.56
C LEU A 15 -7.12 12.42 0.17
N GLU A 16 -6.32 13.47 0.08
CA GLU A 16 -5.84 14.01 -1.20
C GLU A 16 -5.05 12.96 -1.98
N LEU A 17 -4.04 12.35 -1.36
CA LEU A 17 -3.19 11.32 -1.99
C LEU A 17 -3.98 10.07 -2.41
N VAL A 18 -4.92 9.62 -1.58
CA VAL A 18 -5.79 8.49 -1.90
C VAL A 18 -6.68 8.82 -3.11
N ASN A 19 -7.25 10.02 -3.13
CA ASN A 19 -8.06 10.47 -4.26
C ASN A 19 -7.22 10.57 -5.56
N GLU A 20 -5.99 11.07 -5.49
CA GLU A 20 -5.05 11.05 -6.62
C GLU A 20 -4.76 9.62 -7.11
N PHE A 21 -4.52 8.67 -6.18
CA PHE A 21 -4.29 7.27 -6.51
C PHE A 21 -5.48 6.64 -7.22
N TYR A 22 -6.68 6.80 -6.70
CA TYR A 22 -7.90 6.20 -7.26
C TYR A 22 -8.38 6.86 -8.55
N ASN A 23 -7.87 8.02 -8.91
CA ASN A 23 -8.04 8.66 -10.21
C ASN A 23 -6.89 8.36 -11.19
N SER A 24 -5.93 7.51 -10.82
CA SER A 24 -4.81 7.13 -11.68
C SER A 24 -5.09 5.84 -12.46
N GLU A 25 -4.25 5.55 -13.45
CA GLU A 25 -4.30 4.31 -14.24
C GLU A 25 -3.97 3.03 -13.42
N ALA A 26 -3.59 3.17 -12.16
CA ALA A 26 -3.25 2.03 -11.29
C ALA A 26 -4.48 1.30 -10.74
N VAL A 27 -5.66 1.85 -10.89
CA VAL A 27 -6.92 1.36 -10.30
C VAL A 27 -7.92 0.96 -11.36
N LEU A 28 -8.53 -0.23 -11.20
CA LEU A 28 -9.46 -0.80 -12.17
C LEU A 28 -10.89 -0.26 -12.03
N HIS A 29 -11.30 0.17 -10.84
CA HIS A 29 -12.68 0.58 -10.55
C HIS A 29 -12.72 1.80 -9.62
N PRO A 30 -13.71 2.70 -9.81
CA PRO A 30 -13.93 3.80 -8.88
C PRO A 30 -14.34 3.26 -7.49
N VAL A 31 -13.89 3.94 -6.45
CA VAL A 31 -14.20 3.62 -5.05
C VAL A 31 -14.92 4.81 -4.42
N ASP A 32 -15.94 4.53 -3.61
CA ASP A 32 -16.66 5.57 -2.89
C ASP A 32 -15.74 6.26 -1.88
N SER A 33 -15.75 7.59 -1.86
CA SER A 33 -14.93 8.40 -0.96
C SER A 33 -15.19 8.14 0.52
N ILE A 34 -16.36 7.64 0.88
CA ILE A 34 -16.66 7.23 2.27
C ILE A 34 -15.71 6.12 2.75
N ASN A 35 -15.23 5.27 1.83
CA ASN A 35 -14.28 4.21 2.16
C ASN A 35 -12.92 4.79 2.58
N PHE A 36 -12.50 5.91 1.98
CA PHE A 36 -11.24 6.59 2.33
C PHE A 36 -11.28 7.14 3.75
N GLU A 37 -12.40 7.77 4.11
CA GLU A 37 -12.64 8.28 5.48
C GLU A 37 -12.67 7.14 6.50
N THR A 38 -13.39 6.07 6.19
CA THR A 38 -13.51 4.89 7.05
C THR A 38 -12.14 4.24 7.26
N THR A 39 -11.36 4.12 6.18
CA THR A 39 -9.99 3.59 6.24
C THR A 39 -9.10 4.47 7.11
N PHE A 40 -9.12 5.79 6.91
CA PHE A 40 -8.35 6.71 7.74
C PHE A 40 -8.68 6.56 9.23
N ASN A 41 -9.96 6.55 9.58
CA ASN A 41 -10.41 6.37 10.96
C ASN A 41 -9.94 5.03 11.54
N THR A 42 -9.93 3.97 10.75
CA THR A 42 -9.41 2.66 11.15
C THR A 42 -7.91 2.73 11.41
N LEU A 43 -7.14 3.38 10.52
CA LEU A 43 -5.68 3.53 10.66
C LEU A 43 -5.27 4.28 11.94
N ILE A 44 -6.09 5.25 12.36
CA ILE A 44 -5.83 6.05 13.57
C ILE A 44 -6.24 5.31 14.85
N SER A 45 -7.34 4.54 14.80
CA SER A 45 -7.88 3.87 15.98
C SER A 45 -7.21 2.56 16.32
N SER A 46 -6.66 1.85 15.35
CA SER A 46 -6.09 0.51 15.53
C SER A 46 -5.02 0.20 14.49
N ASN A 47 -4.10 -0.69 14.84
CA ASN A 47 -3.11 -1.26 13.92
C ASN A 47 -3.20 -2.79 13.82
N ILE A 48 -4.32 -3.37 14.26
CA ILE A 48 -4.48 -4.84 14.26
C ILE A 48 -4.56 -5.38 12.84
N TYR A 49 -5.44 -4.80 12.01
CA TYR A 49 -5.71 -5.30 10.66
C TYR A 49 -4.96 -4.53 9.58
N THR A 50 -4.76 -3.23 9.79
CA THR A 50 -4.20 -2.35 8.76
C THR A 50 -3.23 -1.34 9.35
N GLU A 51 -2.27 -0.92 8.54
CA GLU A 51 -1.33 0.16 8.86
C GLU A 51 -1.12 1.06 7.64
N GLY A 52 -0.95 2.35 7.88
CA GLY A 52 -0.63 3.33 6.85
C GLY A 52 0.68 4.06 7.15
N TYR A 53 1.45 4.32 6.11
CA TYR A 53 2.70 5.07 6.19
C TYR A 53 2.73 6.18 5.15
N ILE A 54 3.33 7.29 5.52
CA ILE A 54 3.51 8.48 4.69
C ILE A 54 4.99 8.62 4.33
N MET A 55 5.23 9.02 3.09
CA MET A 55 6.55 9.40 2.59
C MET A 55 6.66 10.92 2.56
N GLU A 56 7.65 11.45 3.26
CA GLU A 56 7.88 12.90 3.34
C GLU A 56 9.36 13.27 3.22
N GLU A 57 9.62 14.46 2.73
CA GLU A 57 10.93 15.12 2.70
C GLU A 57 10.75 16.62 2.88
N ASP A 58 11.53 17.23 3.76
CA ASP A 58 11.46 18.67 4.06
C ASP A 58 10.04 19.17 4.41
N LYS A 59 9.29 18.34 5.16
CA LYS A 59 7.88 18.57 5.53
C LYS A 59 6.89 18.51 4.37
N ILE A 60 7.32 18.13 3.18
CA ILE A 60 6.44 17.91 2.04
C ILE A 60 6.09 16.42 1.99
N ILE A 61 4.81 16.12 2.08
CA ILE A 61 4.27 14.77 1.95
C ILE A 61 3.94 14.54 0.48
N PHE A 62 4.47 13.47 -0.09
CA PHE A 62 4.36 13.20 -1.52
C PHE A 62 3.95 11.77 -1.87
N GLY A 63 3.65 10.97 -0.88
CA GLY A 63 3.20 9.61 -1.11
C GLY A 63 2.77 8.90 0.16
N TYR A 64 2.12 7.75 -0.03
CA TYR A 64 1.71 6.87 1.07
C TYR A 64 1.76 5.41 0.65
N CYS A 65 1.73 4.53 1.64
CA CYS A 65 1.37 3.13 1.43
C CYS A 65 0.37 2.66 2.48
N LEU A 66 -0.52 1.78 2.05
CA LEU A 66 -1.54 1.12 2.86
C LEU A 66 -1.25 -0.38 2.91
N LEU A 67 -1.35 -0.94 4.10
CA LEU A 67 -1.05 -2.34 4.36
C LEU A 67 -2.21 -3.01 5.08
N SER A 68 -2.48 -4.27 4.75
CA SER A 68 -3.29 -5.15 5.56
C SER A 68 -2.49 -6.33 6.10
N LYS A 69 -3.00 -6.96 7.15
CA LYS A 69 -2.32 -8.05 7.86
C LYS A 69 -3.24 -9.25 7.97
N THR A 70 -2.72 -10.40 7.61
CA THR A 70 -3.48 -11.65 7.68
C THR A 70 -2.59 -12.82 8.09
N TYR A 71 -3.21 -13.91 8.53
CA TYR A 71 -2.51 -15.17 8.76
C TYR A 71 -2.69 -16.08 7.53
N SER A 72 -1.62 -16.72 7.10
CA SER A 72 -1.64 -17.69 6.01
C SER A 72 -1.06 -19.01 6.45
N GLN A 73 -1.85 -20.06 6.35
CA GLN A 73 -1.37 -21.44 6.59
C GLN A 73 -0.32 -21.84 5.55
N GLU A 74 -0.51 -21.46 4.29
CA GLU A 74 0.45 -21.73 3.22
C GLU A 74 1.81 -21.07 3.49
N ALA A 75 1.82 -19.83 3.98
CA ALA A 75 3.06 -19.15 4.35
C ALA A 75 3.61 -19.60 5.71
N GLY A 76 2.79 -20.25 6.54
CA GLY A 76 3.14 -20.70 7.88
C GLY A 76 3.23 -19.57 8.90
N GLY A 77 2.43 -18.50 8.75
CA GLY A 77 2.41 -17.39 9.69
C GLY A 77 1.80 -16.11 9.14
N MET A 78 2.16 -14.99 9.78
CA MET A 78 1.66 -13.67 9.39
C MET A 78 2.16 -13.24 8.01
N VAL A 79 1.26 -12.61 7.26
CA VAL A 79 1.51 -12.05 5.93
C VAL A 79 1.12 -10.56 5.96
N CYS A 80 1.99 -9.72 5.44
CA CYS A 80 1.68 -8.33 5.15
C CYS A 80 1.29 -8.22 3.67
N LEU A 81 0.11 -7.68 3.39
CA LEU A 81 -0.33 -7.34 2.05
C LEU A 81 -0.15 -5.84 1.83
N LEU A 82 0.68 -5.46 0.86
CA LEU A 82 0.79 -4.10 0.38
C LEU A 82 -0.41 -3.83 -0.54
N GLU A 83 -1.43 -3.18 0.03
CA GLU A 83 -2.69 -2.86 -0.66
C GLU A 83 -2.48 -1.73 -1.67
N GLU A 84 -1.81 -0.67 -1.23
CA GLU A 84 -1.61 0.53 -2.01
C GLU A 84 -0.19 1.08 -1.82
N LEU A 85 0.40 1.53 -2.91
CA LEU A 85 1.65 2.29 -2.92
C LEU A 85 1.52 3.41 -3.94
N TYR A 86 1.39 4.62 -3.47
CA TYR A 86 1.28 5.81 -4.30
C TYR A 86 2.41 6.79 -4.02
N VAL A 87 2.96 7.34 -5.09
CA VAL A 87 3.97 8.41 -5.09
C VAL A 87 3.60 9.40 -6.17
N ARG A 88 3.50 10.67 -5.83
CA ARG A 88 3.24 11.77 -6.78
C ARG A 88 4.26 11.76 -7.92
N ASP A 89 3.84 12.11 -9.11
CA ASP A 89 4.60 11.95 -10.35
C ASP A 89 5.96 12.64 -10.31
N GLU A 90 6.03 13.85 -9.78
CA GLU A 90 7.26 14.64 -9.67
C GLU A 90 8.31 14.03 -8.71
N TYR A 91 7.90 13.09 -7.88
CA TYR A 91 8.78 12.33 -6.97
C TYR A 91 9.13 10.94 -7.48
N ARG A 92 8.52 10.48 -8.58
CA ARG A 92 8.80 9.17 -9.17
C ARG A 92 10.21 9.13 -9.80
N ASN A 93 10.68 7.91 -10.13
CA ASN A 93 12.00 7.62 -10.72
C ASN A 93 13.21 7.99 -9.84
N LYS A 94 13.00 8.22 -8.54
CA LYS A 94 14.05 8.53 -7.55
C LYS A 94 14.32 7.37 -6.59
N GLY A 95 13.92 6.14 -6.96
CA GLY A 95 14.11 4.93 -6.14
C GLY A 95 13.19 4.84 -4.91
N ILE A 96 12.15 5.69 -4.81
CA ILE A 96 11.27 5.74 -3.64
C ILE A 96 10.54 4.42 -3.43
N GLY A 97 10.01 3.81 -4.48
CA GLY A 97 9.34 2.51 -4.37
C GLY A 97 10.25 1.43 -3.77
N SER A 98 11.51 1.36 -4.20
CA SER A 98 12.48 0.41 -3.63
C SER A 98 12.73 0.67 -2.15
N LYS A 99 12.90 1.94 -1.75
CA LYS A 99 13.07 2.32 -0.34
C LYS A 99 11.87 1.97 0.53
N VAL A 100 10.65 2.10 -0.02
CA VAL A 100 9.43 1.66 0.68
C VAL A 100 9.44 0.14 0.87
N ILE A 101 9.76 -0.63 -0.16
CA ILE A 101 9.84 -2.10 -0.05
C ILE A 101 10.92 -2.53 0.95
N GLU A 102 12.09 -1.90 0.95
CA GLU A 102 13.14 -2.17 1.94
C GLU A 102 12.66 -1.87 3.37
N PHE A 103 12.02 -0.72 3.57
CA PHE A 103 11.40 -0.37 4.83
C PHE A 103 10.39 -1.41 5.29
N LEU A 104 9.52 -1.88 4.40
CA LEU A 104 8.52 -2.90 4.72
C LEU A 104 9.17 -4.24 5.08
N LYS A 105 10.20 -4.65 4.36
CA LYS A 105 10.95 -5.88 4.67
C LYS A 105 11.58 -5.83 6.05
N GLU A 106 12.18 -4.72 6.45
CA GLU A 106 12.74 -4.56 7.79
C GLU A 106 11.63 -4.48 8.86
N LYS A 107 10.58 -3.71 8.60
CA LYS A 107 9.45 -3.52 9.52
C LYS A 107 8.72 -4.83 9.83
N PHE A 108 8.54 -5.68 8.83
CA PHE A 108 7.80 -6.94 8.91
C PHE A 108 8.73 -8.18 8.81
N LYS A 109 9.98 -8.07 9.25
CA LYS A 109 10.97 -9.15 9.19
C LYS A 109 10.55 -10.42 9.93
N ASP A 110 9.69 -10.30 10.94
CA ASP A 110 9.13 -11.43 11.69
C ASP A 110 7.92 -12.07 10.98
N TYR A 111 7.40 -11.44 9.91
CA TYR A 111 6.35 -12.01 9.08
C TYR A 111 6.94 -13.01 8.09
N LYS A 112 6.12 -13.96 7.64
CA LYS A 112 6.55 -15.02 6.73
C LYS A 112 6.51 -14.61 5.27
N ARG A 113 5.70 -13.58 4.93
CA ARG A 113 5.54 -13.15 3.55
C ARG A 113 5.08 -11.70 3.48
N ILE A 114 5.54 -10.99 2.46
CA ILE A 114 4.92 -9.75 1.97
C ILE A 114 4.26 -10.10 0.64
N ARG A 115 2.98 -9.78 0.47
CA ARG A 115 2.21 -9.90 -0.78
C ARG A 115 1.84 -8.53 -1.31
N LEU A 116 1.57 -8.47 -2.59
CA LEU A 116 0.96 -7.31 -3.25
C LEU A 116 0.18 -7.77 -4.48
N GLU A 117 -0.65 -6.89 -4.97
CA GLU A 117 -1.34 -7.01 -6.24
C GLU A 117 -0.89 -5.90 -7.15
N VAL A 118 -0.75 -6.19 -8.42
CA VAL A 118 -0.33 -5.21 -9.41
C VAL A 118 -1.09 -5.46 -10.70
N GLU A 119 -1.66 -4.39 -11.26
CA GLU A 119 -2.38 -4.46 -12.53
C GLU A 119 -1.40 -4.89 -13.64
N ILE A 120 -1.85 -5.82 -14.51
CA ILE A 120 -1.01 -6.49 -15.52
C ILE A 120 -0.36 -5.53 -16.53
N ASN A 121 -0.97 -4.36 -16.75
CA ASN A 121 -0.43 -3.32 -17.62
C ASN A 121 0.52 -2.37 -16.90
N ASN A 122 0.59 -2.42 -15.56
CA ASN A 122 1.53 -1.63 -14.77
C ASN A 122 2.96 -2.20 -14.87
N LYS A 123 3.56 -2.09 -16.07
CA LYS A 123 4.91 -2.61 -16.37
C LYS A 123 5.97 -2.06 -15.42
N ARG A 124 5.78 -0.81 -14.98
CA ARG A 124 6.70 -0.14 -14.05
C ARG A 124 6.65 -0.76 -12.65
N GLY A 125 5.45 -0.96 -12.12
CA GLY A 125 5.24 -1.65 -10.84
C GLY A 125 5.80 -3.07 -10.88
N ILE A 126 5.46 -3.83 -11.91
CA ILE A 126 5.95 -5.21 -12.08
C ILE A 126 7.48 -5.24 -12.09
N LYS A 127 8.14 -4.33 -12.84
CA LYS A 127 9.60 -4.25 -12.87
C LYS A 127 10.19 -3.93 -11.50
N LEU A 128 9.59 -2.98 -10.77
CA LEU A 128 10.01 -2.66 -9.40
C LEU A 128 9.95 -3.90 -8.51
N TYR A 129 8.81 -4.55 -8.46
CA TYR A 129 8.60 -5.68 -7.57
C TYR A 129 9.49 -6.87 -7.90
N ASN A 130 9.67 -7.21 -9.19
CA ASN A 130 10.60 -8.24 -9.61
C ASN A 130 12.05 -7.92 -9.16
N ASN A 131 12.50 -6.67 -9.33
CA ASN A 131 13.83 -6.24 -8.88
C ASN A 131 13.99 -6.31 -7.36
N MET A 132 12.89 -6.19 -6.62
CA MET A 132 12.86 -6.30 -5.17
C MET A 132 12.64 -7.73 -4.66
N GLY A 133 12.67 -8.74 -5.58
CA GLY A 133 12.60 -10.16 -5.24
C GLY A 133 11.19 -10.72 -5.08
N PHE A 134 10.16 -10.01 -5.55
CA PHE A 134 8.82 -10.58 -5.64
C PHE A 134 8.70 -11.48 -6.87
N ASN A 135 7.91 -12.53 -6.73
CA ASN A 135 7.60 -13.46 -7.80
C ASN A 135 6.08 -13.54 -7.98
N GLU A 136 5.65 -13.76 -9.20
CA GLU A 136 4.24 -13.93 -9.54
C GLU A 136 3.66 -15.19 -8.87
N LEU A 137 2.48 -15.05 -8.27
CA LEU A 137 1.64 -16.17 -7.84
C LEU A 137 0.59 -16.45 -8.91
N LYS A 138 0.45 -17.72 -9.29
CA LYS A 138 -0.48 -18.17 -10.34
C LYS A 138 -1.88 -18.46 -9.77
N TYR A 139 -2.41 -17.60 -8.91
CA TYR A 139 -3.78 -17.67 -8.43
C TYR A 139 -4.64 -16.63 -9.10
N ILE A 140 -5.87 -16.98 -9.45
CA ILE A 140 -6.88 -16.04 -9.90
C ILE A 140 -7.56 -15.47 -8.65
N GLN A 141 -7.65 -14.15 -8.56
CA GLN A 141 -8.48 -13.49 -7.57
C GLN A 141 -9.93 -13.48 -7.99
N MET A 142 -10.80 -13.71 -7.03
CA MET A 142 -12.26 -13.66 -7.20
C MET A 142 -12.84 -12.85 -6.04
N ILE A 143 -13.82 -11.99 -6.31
CA ILE A 143 -14.52 -11.17 -5.33
C ILE A 143 -16.01 -11.49 -5.32
N CYS A 144 -16.63 -11.30 -4.17
CA CYS A 144 -18.07 -11.32 -3.98
C CYS A 144 -18.43 -10.24 -2.98
N ASP A 145 -19.07 -9.17 -3.44
CA ASP A 145 -19.42 -8.02 -2.59
C ASP A 145 -20.80 -8.16 -1.95
N ASP A 146 -21.67 -9.03 -2.50
CA ASP A 146 -23.01 -9.31 -1.97
C ASP A 146 -22.99 -10.42 -0.91
N ILE A 147 -22.37 -10.13 0.24
CA ILE A 147 -22.40 -11.03 1.40
C ILE A 147 -23.67 -10.73 2.18
N LYS A 148 -24.74 -11.50 1.97
CA LYS A 148 -26.01 -11.44 2.71
C LYS A 148 -26.07 -12.56 3.73
#